data_0a2ed1749038c5a9ea6a5d8091828468
#
_entry.id   0a2ed1749038c5a9ea6a5d8091828468
#
_cell.length_a   1.000
_cell.length_b   1.000
_cell.length_c   1.000
_cell.angle_alpha   90.00
_cell.angle_beta   90.00
_cell.angle_gamma   90.00
#
_symmetry.space_group_name_H-M   'P 1'
#
loop_
_entity.id
_entity.type
_entity.pdbx_description
1 polymer ?
#
loop_
_entity_poly.entity_id
_entity_poly.type
_entity_poly.pdbx_seq_one_letter_code
_entity_poly.pdbx_strand_id
1 'polypeptide(L)'
;MCRLCGFPPFYDDNNQTLFELIKQGSFEFPSPYWDDISEMAKDLIRQLLNVDPSARLDADGIMAHPWIKGEGTPRQEMPAVLQNIRQFNARRKLKKAGTAIIGSIRWRNLAAASKGAGAKSFKSGG
;
A
#
# COMPACT_ATOMS: atom_id res chain seq x y z
N MET A 1 -2.67 -9.24 -4.82
CA MET A 1 -1.33 -8.86 -5.23
C MET A 1 -0.35 -8.75 -4.05
N CYS A 2 -0.53 -7.89 -3.06
CA CYS A 2 0.40 -7.77 -1.92
C CYS A 2 0.76 -9.09 -1.20
N ARG A 3 -0.12 -10.08 -1.18
CA ARG A 3 0.15 -11.38 -0.56
C ARG A 3 1.06 -12.29 -1.40
N LEU A 4 1.21 -12.02 -2.69
CA LEU A 4 2.01 -12.83 -3.60
C LEU A 4 3.42 -12.29 -3.80
N CYS A 5 3.61 -10.97 -3.81
CA CYS A 5 4.92 -10.36 -4.04
C CYS A 5 5.43 -9.49 -2.88
N GLY A 6 4.57 -9.12 -1.93
CA GLY A 6 4.94 -8.33 -0.76
C GLY A 6 4.73 -6.82 -0.88
N PHE A 7 4.35 -6.29 -2.04
CA PHE A 7 4.10 -4.86 -2.23
C PHE A 7 2.79 -4.60 -3.02
N PRO A 8 2.21 -3.38 -2.93
CA PRO A 8 0.96 -3.04 -3.60
C PRO A 8 1.15 -2.93 -5.13
N PRO A 9 0.06 -3.12 -5.93
CA PRO A 9 0.11 -3.02 -7.38
C PRO A 9 0.39 -1.60 -7.88
N PHE A 10 -0.11 -0.62 -7.15
CA PHE A 10 0.10 0.79 -7.43
C PHE A 10 0.88 1.39 -6.28
N TYR A 11 2.02 1.99 -6.58
CA TYR A 11 2.86 2.66 -5.61
C TYR A 11 3.61 3.82 -6.27
N ASP A 12 3.47 4.97 -5.70
CA ASP A 12 4.28 6.16 -6.00
C ASP A 12 4.37 7.03 -4.75
N ASP A 13 5.46 7.76 -4.57
CA ASP A 13 5.60 8.70 -3.46
C ASP A 13 4.81 9.99 -3.70
N ASN A 14 4.51 10.30 -4.96
CA ASN A 14 3.62 11.38 -5.36
C ASN A 14 2.19 10.86 -5.49
N ASN A 15 1.29 11.39 -4.66
CA ASN A 15 -0.12 11.00 -4.67
C ASN A 15 -0.81 11.28 -6.02
N GLN A 16 -0.43 12.34 -6.73
CA GLN A 16 -1.04 12.68 -8.02
C GLN A 16 -0.70 11.63 -9.07
N THR A 17 0.57 11.27 -9.20
CA THR A 17 1.04 10.18 -10.06
C THR A 17 0.39 8.85 -9.70
N LEU A 18 0.29 8.55 -8.40
CA LEU A 18 -0.37 7.35 -7.90
C LEU A 18 -1.85 7.28 -8.35
N PHE A 19 -2.59 8.39 -8.26
CA PHE A 19 -3.98 8.44 -8.72
C PHE A 19 -4.11 8.27 -10.23
N GLU A 20 -3.18 8.78 -11.02
CA GLU A 20 -3.16 8.58 -12.47
C GLU A 20 -2.91 7.11 -12.83
N LEU A 21 -1.94 6.45 -12.19
CA LEU A 21 -1.69 5.01 -12.37
C LEU A 21 -2.94 4.17 -12.05
N ILE A 22 -3.64 4.49 -10.96
CA ILE A 22 -4.87 3.80 -10.57
C ILE A 22 -5.97 3.99 -11.61
N LYS A 23 -6.17 5.23 -12.10
CA LYS A 23 -7.19 5.54 -13.12
C LYS A 23 -6.92 4.85 -14.45
N GLN A 24 -5.66 4.77 -14.84
CA GLN A 24 -5.24 4.10 -16.07
C GLN A 24 -5.23 2.56 -15.93
N GLY A 25 -5.24 2.05 -14.69
CA GLY A 25 -5.04 0.63 -14.44
C GLY A 25 -3.63 0.15 -14.81
N SER A 26 -2.66 1.07 -14.87
CA SER A 26 -1.29 0.78 -15.26
C SER A 26 -0.51 0.20 -14.09
N PHE A 27 -0.22 -1.09 -14.12
CA PHE A 27 0.62 -1.78 -13.15
C PHE A 27 1.47 -2.84 -13.85
N GLU A 28 2.58 -3.21 -13.20
CA GLU A 28 3.56 -4.14 -13.75
C GLU A 28 3.82 -5.30 -12.79
N PHE A 29 4.39 -6.37 -13.34
CA PHE A 29 4.89 -7.52 -12.62
C PHE A 29 6.43 -7.55 -12.70
N PRO A 30 7.13 -6.72 -11.88
CA PRO A 30 8.57 -6.54 -12.05
C PRO A 30 9.37 -7.76 -11.61
N SER A 31 10.38 -8.10 -12.39
CA SER A 31 11.44 -9.03 -12.02
C SER A 31 12.32 -8.43 -10.91
N PRO A 32 12.88 -9.22 -10.00
CA PRO A 32 12.76 -10.68 -9.87
C PRO A 32 11.54 -11.11 -9.01
N TYR A 33 10.73 -10.19 -8.53
CA TYR A 33 9.68 -10.45 -7.51
C TYR A 33 8.52 -11.29 -8.02
N TRP A 34 8.31 -11.29 -9.34
CA TRP A 34 7.20 -11.96 -10.00
C TRP A 34 7.60 -13.15 -10.86
N ASP A 35 8.90 -13.47 -10.93
CA ASP A 35 9.42 -14.53 -11.80
C ASP A 35 8.90 -15.92 -11.37
N ASP A 36 8.82 -16.16 -10.05
CA ASP A 36 8.31 -17.42 -9.48
C ASP A 36 6.77 -17.49 -9.40
N ILE A 37 6.05 -16.43 -9.77
CA ILE A 37 4.59 -16.37 -9.70
C ILE A 37 4.00 -16.86 -11.02
N SER A 38 3.08 -17.84 -10.95
CA SER A 38 2.47 -18.44 -12.15
C SER A 38 1.71 -17.39 -12.98
N GLU A 39 1.71 -17.59 -14.30
CA GLU A 39 0.96 -16.71 -15.21
C GLU A 39 -0.55 -16.73 -14.93
N MET A 40 -1.11 -17.85 -14.47
CA MET A 40 -2.51 -17.93 -14.04
C MET A 40 -2.81 -17.00 -12.85
N ALA A 41 -1.86 -16.85 -11.89
CA ALA A 41 -2.03 -15.93 -10.79
C ALA A 41 -1.95 -14.46 -11.26
N LYS A 42 -1.06 -14.17 -12.21
CA LYS A 42 -0.95 -12.84 -12.83
C LYS A 42 -2.19 -12.51 -13.64
N ASP A 43 -2.76 -13.49 -14.35
CA ASP A 43 -3.99 -13.33 -15.11
C ASP A 43 -5.18 -13.00 -14.20
N LEU A 44 -5.37 -13.75 -13.12
CA LEU A 44 -6.40 -13.43 -12.12
C LEU A 44 -6.25 -11.99 -11.59
N ILE A 45 -5.02 -11.55 -11.32
CA ILE A 45 -4.77 -10.19 -10.85
C ILE A 45 -5.15 -9.15 -11.91
N ARG A 46 -4.80 -9.38 -13.19
CA ARG A 46 -5.19 -8.48 -14.30
C ARG A 46 -6.71 -8.33 -14.38
N GLN A 47 -7.44 -9.44 -14.29
CA GLN A 47 -8.89 -9.44 -14.33
C GLN A 47 -9.53 -8.73 -13.12
N LEU A 48 -8.95 -8.89 -11.92
CA LEU A 48 -9.41 -8.22 -10.69
C LEU A 48 -9.11 -6.72 -10.64
N LEU A 49 -8.04 -6.29 -11.28
CA LEU A 49 -7.62 -4.89 -11.33
C LEU A 49 -8.10 -4.17 -12.60
N ASN A 50 -9.01 -4.78 -13.37
CA ASN A 50 -9.62 -4.13 -14.51
C ASN A 50 -10.32 -2.83 -14.08
N VAL A 51 -10.03 -1.73 -14.79
CA VAL A 51 -10.61 -0.40 -14.51
C VAL A 51 -12.10 -0.39 -14.79
N ASP A 52 -12.54 -1.07 -15.86
CA ASP A 52 -13.95 -1.20 -16.19
C ASP A 52 -14.66 -2.13 -15.20
N PRO A 53 -15.61 -1.63 -14.40
CA PRO A 53 -16.34 -2.44 -13.44
C PRO A 53 -17.18 -3.55 -14.08
N SER A 54 -17.66 -3.35 -15.32
CA SER A 54 -18.48 -4.34 -16.03
C SER A 54 -17.66 -5.50 -16.57
N ALA A 55 -16.39 -5.25 -16.88
CA ALA A 55 -15.44 -6.28 -17.34
C ALA A 55 -14.60 -6.87 -16.18
N ARG A 56 -14.70 -6.28 -14.98
CA ARG A 56 -13.99 -6.78 -13.80
C ARG A 56 -14.59 -8.08 -13.32
N LEU A 57 -13.74 -9.04 -13.02
CA LEU A 57 -14.15 -10.34 -12.52
C LEU A 57 -14.97 -10.21 -11.23
N ASP A 58 -16.16 -10.80 -11.21
CA ASP A 58 -17.03 -10.88 -10.05
C ASP A 58 -16.67 -12.06 -9.13
N ALA A 59 -17.42 -12.26 -8.04
CA ALA A 59 -17.16 -13.30 -7.07
C ALA A 59 -17.30 -14.72 -7.67
N ASP A 60 -18.28 -14.92 -8.55
CA ASP A 60 -18.52 -16.21 -9.19
C ASP A 60 -17.40 -16.52 -10.20
N GLY A 61 -16.98 -15.52 -10.97
CA GLY A 61 -15.84 -15.62 -11.85
C GLY A 61 -14.52 -15.91 -11.11
N ILE A 62 -14.29 -15.30 -9.94
CA ILE A 62 -13.14 -15.62 -9.10
C ILE A 62 -13.15 -17.10 -8.68
N MET A 63 -14.29 -17.60 -8.20
CA MET A 63 -14.43 -19.00 -7.77
C MET A 63 -14.31 -19.99 -8.93
N ALA A 64 -14.67 -19.55 -10.14
CA ALA A 64 -14.53 -20.34 -11.36
C ALA A 64 -13.12 -20.34 -11.94
N HIS A 65 -12.27 -19.39 -11.55
CA HIS A 65 -10.94 -19.19 -12.14
C HIS A 65 -10.02 -20.40 -11.89
N PRO A 66 -9.29 -20.89 -12.91
CA PRO A 66 -8.44 -22.09 -12.82
C PRO A 66 -7.41 -22.04 -11.70
N TRP A 67 -6.82 -20.85 -11.45
CA TRP A 67 -5.85 -20.69 -10.36
C TRP A 67 -6.47 -20.89 -8.97
N ILE A 68 -7.72 -20.47 -8.76
CA ILE A 68 -8.45 -20.66 -7.49
C ILE A 68 -8.82 -22.12 -7.32
N LYS A 69 -9.18 -22.81 -8.41
CA LYS A 69 -9.44 -24.26 -8.40
C LYS A 69 -8.19 -25.10 -8.17
N GLY A 70 -7.01 -24.50 -8.20
CA GLY A 70 -5.74 -25.20 -8.01
C GLY A 70 -5.21 -25.89 -9.26
N GLU A 71 -5.77 -25.61 -10.43
CA GLU A 71 -5.31 -26.13 -11.69
C GLU A 71 -3.95 -25.54 -12.06
N GLY A 72 -2.94 -26.38 -12.25
CA GLY A 72 -1.59 -25.96 -12.68
C GLY A 72 -0.82 -25.07 -11.69
N THR A 73 -1.23 -25.00 -10.43
CA THR A 73 -0.45 -24.29 -9.40
C THR A 73 0.61 -25.21 -8.81
N PRO A 74 1.90 -24.90 -8.99
CA PRO A 74 2.94 -25.69 -8.32
C PRO A 74 2.83 -25.50 -6.80
N ARG A 75 2.87 -26.62 -6.05
CA ARG A 75 2.96 -26.62 -4.58
C ARG A 75 4.38 -26.29 -4.12
N GLN A 76 4.94 -25.19 -4.60
CA GLN A 76 6.29 -24.78 -4.24
C GLN A 76 6.22 -23.71 -3.14
N GLU A 77 6.97 -23.93 -2.06
CA GLU A 77 7.17 -22.89 -1.06
C GLU A 77 7.93 -21.72 -1.72
N MET A 78 7.43 -20.50 -1.51
CA MET A 78 8.04 -19.27 -2.03
C MET A 78 8.66 -18.45 -0.89
N PRO A 79 9.87 -18.82 -0.41
CA PRO A 79 10.51 -18.14 0.71
C PRO A 79 10.79 -16.66 0.44
N ALA A 80 11.09 -16.30 -0.81
CA ALA A 80 11.29 -14.93 -1.24
C ALA A 80 10.05 -14.05 -1.00
N VAL A 81 8.86 -14.56 -1.24
CA VAL A 81 7.59 -13.85 -1.00
C VAL A 81 7.42 -13.49 0.48
N LEU A 82 7.69 -14.43 1.38
CA LEU A 82 7.62 -14.19 2.82
C LEU A 82 8.62 -13.12 3.27
N GLN A 83 9.83 -13.14 2.72
CA GLN A 83 10.85 -12.14 2.99
C GLN A 83 10.43 -10.75 2.50
N ASN A 84 9.89 -10.64 1.29
CA ASN A 84 9.40 -9.41 0.71
C ASN A 84 8.24 -8.82 1.53
N ILE A 85 7.28 -9.64 1.96
CA ILE A 85 6.18 -9.23 2.83
C ILE A 85 6.70 -8.68 4.17
N ARG A 86 7.69 -9.35 4.77
CA ARG A 86 8.31 -8.88 6.03
C ARG A 86 9.00 -7.53 5.85
N GLN A 87 9.78 -7.36 4.78
CA GLN A 87 10.47 -6.11 4.47
C GLN A 87 9.48 -4.96 4.21
N PHE A 88 8.45 -5.20 3.41
CA PHE A 88 7.40 -4.22 3.13
C PHE A 88 6.69 -3.78 4.41
N ASN A 89 6.30 -4.72 5.26
CA ASN A 89 5.64 -4.44 6.53
C ASN A 89 6.57 -3.68 7.50
N ALA A 90 7.86 -4.00 7.53
CA ALA A 90 8.85 -3.29 8.35
C ALA A 90 8.99 -1.82 7.91
N ARG A 91 9.14 -1.56 6.60
CA ARG A 91 9.19 -0.19 6.05
C ARG A 91 7.91 0.59 6.36
N ARG A 92 6.74 -0.03 6.21
CA ARG A 92 5.45 0.60 6.52
C ARG A 92 5.31 0.94 8.01
N LYS A 93 5.76 0.08 8.91
CA LYS A 93 5.78 0.35 10.35
C LYS A 93 6.73 1.50 10.69
N LEU A 94 7.92 1.55 10.11
CA LEU A 94 8.88 2.65 10.30
C LEU A 94 8.33 3.99 9.80
N LYS A 95 7.71 4.02 8.61
CA LYS A 95 7.09 5.24 8.07
C LYS A 95 5.97 5.75 8.99
N LYS A 96 5.13 4.86 9.52
CA LYS A 96 4.08 5.22 10.51
C LYS A 96 4.66 5.76 11.81
N ALA A 97 5.71 5.12 12.36
CA ALA A 97 6.36 5.56 13.58
C ALA A 97 7.01 6.95 13.39
N GLY A 98 7.70 7.19 12.28
CA GLY A 98 8.26 8.48 11.93
C GLY A 98 7.19 9.58 11.86
N THR A 99 6.07 9.33 11.21
CA THR A 99 4.95 10.28 11.12
C THR A 99 4.35 10.60 12.49
N ALA A 100 4.21 9.61 13.38
CA ALA A 100 3.69 9.80 14.73
C ALA A 100 4.64 10.66 15.59
N ILE A 101 5.96 10.46 15.48
CA ILE A 101 6.97 11.25 16.19
C ILE A 101 6.93 12.71 15.72
N ILE A 102 6.91 12.96 14.41
CA ILE A 102 6.82 14.32 13.84
C ILE A 102 5.54 15.00 14.30
N GLY A 103 4.41 14.29 14.27
CA GLY A 103 3.12 14.80 14.76
C GLY A 103 3.16 15.20 16.23
N SER A 104 3.76 14.39 17.09
CA SER A 104 3.88 14.68 18.53
C SER A 104 4.80 15.87 18.83
N ILE A 105 5.87 16.06 18.08
CA ILE A 105 6.77 17.22 18.18
C ILE A 105 6.02 18.49 17.75
N ARG A 106 5.31 18.43 16.63
CA ARG A 106 4.55 19.55 16.10
C ARG A 106 3.43 19.99 17.06
N TRP A 107 2.73 19.04 17.67
CA TRP A 107 1.72 19.31 18.69
C TRP A 107 2.30 19.96 19.95
N ARG A 108 3.42 19.47 20.46
CA ARG A 108 4.11 20.09 21.63
C ARG A 108 4.53 21.52 21.35
N ASN A 109 5.06 21.80 20.17
CA ASN A 109 5.49 23.16 19.79
C ASN A 109 4.30 24.14 19.69
N LEU A 110 3.16 23.68 19.14
CA LEU A 110 1.92 24.46 19.10
C LEU A 110 1.37 24.73 20.51
N ALA A 111 1.37 23.73 21.39
CA ALA A 111 0.91 23.90 22.77
C ALA A 111 1.83 24.82 23.59
N ALA A 112 3.13 24.83 23.32
CA ALA A 112 4.07 25.75 23.94
C ALA A 112 3.86 27.21 23.46
N ALA A 113 3.60 27.39 22.17
CA ALA A 113 3.31 28.70 21.59
C ALA A 113 2.02 29.32 22.14
N SER A 114 0.98 28.53 22.35
CA SER A 114 -0.30 28.99 22.92
C SER A 114 -0.17 29.45 24.38
N LYS A 115 0.69 28.79 25.18
CA LYS A 115 0.95 29.19 26.57
C LYS A 115 1.77 30.46 26.67
N GLY A 116 2.64 30.74 25.69
CA GLY A 116 3.44 31.99 25.66
C GLY A 116 2.64 33.24 25.27
N ALA A 117 1.57 33.07 24.50
CA ALA A 117 0.73 34.18 24.06
C ALA A 117 -0.20 34.74 25.16
N GLY A 118 -0.57 33.89 26.14
CA GLY A 118 -1.46 34.31 27.26
C GLY A 118 -0.77 35.12 28.38
N ALA A 119 0.56 35.17 28.42
CA ALA A 119 1.29 35.80 29.52
C ALA A 119 1.62 37.30 29.31
N LYS A 120 1.32 37.87 28.13
CA LYS A 120 1.67 39.27 27.81
C LYS A 120 0.54 40.29 27.94
N SER A 121 -0.66 39.89 28.36
CA SER A 121 -1.83 40.79 28.38
C SER A 121 -2.22 41.38 29.76
N PHE A 122 -1.38 41.26 30.82
CA PHE A 122 -1.76 41.80 32.12
C PHE A 122 -0.61 42.60 32.77
N LYS A 123 -0.12 43.66 32.09
CA LYS A 123 0.68 44.71 32.70
C LYS A 123 0.57 46.00 31.88
N SER A 124 -0.54 46.72 32.02
CA SER A 124 -0.59 48.18 31.76
C SER A 124 -1.92 48.70 32.30
N GLY A 125 -1.87 49.32 33.46
CA GLY A 125 -3.02 50.00 34.07
C GLY A 125 -2.73 50.34 35.52
N GLY A 126 -1.93 51.37 35.75
CA GLY A 126 -1.76 51.99 37.04
C GLY A 126 -1.13 53.36 36.86
#